data_113a1279ac319bc3503def78d8e48d25
#
_entry.id   113a1279ac319bc3503def78d8e48d25
#
_cell.length_a   1.000
_cell.length_b   1.000
_cell.length_c   1.000
_cell.angle_alpha   90.00
_cell.angle_beta   90.00
_cell.angle_gamma   90.00
#
_symmetry.space_group_name_H-M   'P 1'
#
loop_
_entity.id
_entity.type
_entity.pdbx_description
1 polymer ?
#
loop_
_entity_poly.entity_id
_entity_poly.type
_entity_poly.pdbx_seq_one_letter_code
_entity_poly.pdbx_strand_id
1 'polypeptide(L)'
;MRLPDPTLKRASGFLVPKLKTSTLLNAGIKIPYFIKLGDYKDLTLTPFYSPKTNTLDFRYRHFFKSGELEVNSALTRDTLKPSDTRAYIFSNANFDFQNGYNLDLQLQAVNDPSYLFDYDLAQVDRLKSKMDIQRSQRNQNSGFKFSNYHSLREGESNATQPALVTEGIIEKRIQPKKLIGEVGIKANFLSSYRYSDLAIDSLDADDDIDGYDTTRVSLLANWNRSQEMHNGLILDFSNDLGISEYKVKQHSEIGPTARRLFGSAAVGIRWPFSKINHDNGSGIIEPRIQLVGLVMNDGNVPNEDSTQIELDEGNLFRLNRAPGLDLIEHGTRLNAGFTGSHINKVNTKFNWKIGRIFRLNGLPEFSAASGLSGSTSDWLLATNLELRSGLQLISRALLTPNGSVTKSETSLNVIRDQHHLTATHVELTKDADDLNNKSLSSVAVEWNYQLTSDWQSNSKIQIDTNIGRLSKLELGVKYENECVDVNLSTSRSFSTSSTLLDKTDFTLSVELTGYSSNTRKIPKLHNCGI
;
A
#
# COMPACT_ATOMS: atom_id res chain seq x y z
N MET A 1 26.30 36.45 -8.49
CA MET A 1 25.40 35.90 -7.49
C MET A 1 26.15 35.94 -6.16
N ARG A 2 25.71 36.68 -5.15
CA ARG A 2 26.35 36.61 -3.83
C ARG A 2 25.80 35.36 -3.12
N LEU A 3 26.66 34.40 -2.86
CA LEU A 3 26.31 33.26 -2.00
C LEU A 3 26.08 33.77 -0.57
N PRO A 4 25.07 33.27 0.15
CA PRO A 4 24.86 33.64 1.55
C PRO A 4 26.06 33.23 2.40
N ASP A 5 26.34 34.03 3.42
CA ASP A 5 27.34 33.74 4.43
C ASP A 5 27.12 32.34 5.03
N PRO A 6 28.16 31.48 5.09
CA PRO A 6 28.04 30.12 5.63
C PRO A 6 27.65 30.08 7.13
N THR A 7 27.72 31.22 7.84
CA THR A 7 27.18 31.35 9.21
C THR A 7 25.66 31.51 9.27
N LEU A 8 24.99 31.83 8.16
CA LEU A 8 23.55 31.96 8.07
C LEU A 8 22.87 30.58 8.04
N LYS A 9 22.34 30.17 9.16
CA LYS A 9 21.64 28.87 9.29
C LYS A 9 20.42 28.73 8.36
N ARG A 10 19.74 29.81 8.00
CA ARG A 10 18.56 29.80 7.12
C ARG A 10 18.19 31.24 6.70
N ALA A 11 18.12 31.53 5.41
CA ALA A 11 17.76 32.86 4.88
C ALA A 11 16.76 32.72 3.70
N SER A 12 15.91 33.74 3.51
CA SER A 12 15.05 33.84 2.33
C SER A 12 15.87 34.17 1.09
N GLY A 13 15.50 33.58 -0.07
CA GLY A 13 16.21 33.83 -1.32
C GLY A 13 15.81 32.88 -2.43
N PHE A 14 16.33 33.18 -3.64
CA PHE A 14 16.16 32.30 -4.78
C PHE A 14 16.97 31.02 -4.58
N LEU A 15 16.32 29.90 -4.85
CA LEU A 15 16.98 28.59 -4.98
C LEU A 15 17.42 28.40 -6.43
N VAL A 16 18.18 27.35 -6.70
CA VAL A 16 18.67 27.06 -8.03
C VAL A 16 17.48 26.75 -8.96
N PRO A 17 17.40 27.42 -10.13
CA PRO A 17 16.37 27.11 -11.11
C PRO A 17 16.48 25.68 -11.63
N LYS A 18 15.33 25.09 -11.98
CA LYS A 18 15.22 23.76 -12.60
C LYS A 18 14.70 23.89 -14.01
N LEU A 19 15.33 23.19 -14.95
CA LEU A 19 14.85 23.08 -16.32
C LEU A 19 14.02 21.80 -16.46
N LYS A 20 12.83 21.92 -17.01
CA LYS A 20 11.96 20.80 -17.33
C LYS A 20 11.48 20.94 -18.76
N THR A 21 11.64 19.89 -19.56
CA THR A 21 11.11 19.81 -20.92
C THR A 21 10.19 18.61 -21.01
N SER A 22 9.00 18.80 -21.55
CA SER A 22 8.00 17.77 -21.75
C SER A 22 7.40 17.89 -23.14
N THR A 23 7.03 16.77 -23.75
CA THR A 23 6.28 16.78 -25.02
C THR A 23 4.93 17.47 -24.89
N LEU A 24 4.32 17.43 -23.70
CA LEU A 24 3.04 18.08 -23.42
C LEU A 24 3.19 19.58 -23.15
N LEU A 25 4.20 19.99 -22.37
CA LEU A 25 4.34 21.34 -21.83
C LEU A 25 5.46 22.17 -22.50
N ASN A 26 6.24 21.57 -23.43
CA ASN A 26 7.44 22.15 -24.01
C ASN A 26 8.57 22.43 -22.98
N ALA A 27 9.62 23.08 -23.41
CA ALA A 27 10.73 23.49 -22.54
C ALA A 27 10.27 24.62 -21.62
N GLY A 28 10.53 24.49 -20.34
CA GLY A 28 10.18 25.47 -19.33
C GLY A 28 11.18 25.55 -18.19
N ILE A 29 11.07 26.60 -17.42
CA ILE A 29 11.94 26.87 -16.27
C ILE A 29 11.10 27.02 -14.99
N LYS A 30 11.57 26.36 -13.92
CA LYS A 30 11.07 26.51 -12.55
C LYS A 30 12.05 27.36 -11.76
N ILE A 31 11.57 28.43 -11.12
CA ILE A 31 12.42 29.36 -10.37
C ILE A 31 11.93 29.39 -8.91
N PRO A 32 12.42 28.50 -8.04
CA PRO A 32 11.96 28.47 -6.66
C PRO A 32 12.47 29.67 -5.86
N TYR A 33 11.59 30.29 -5.07
CA TYR A 33 11.93 31.32 -4.10
C TYR A 33 11.54 30.86 -2.70
N PHE A 34 12.55 30.71 -1.84
CA PHE A 34 12.37 30.28 -0.46
C PHE A 34 12.12 31.48 0.44
N ILE A 35 11.11 31.40 1.30
CA ILE A 35 10.73 32.43 2.25
C ILE A 35 10.82 31.84 3.66
N LYS A 36 11.76 32.32 4.46
CA LYS A 36 11.83 32.02 5.89
C LYS A 36 10.71 32.78 6.61
N LEU A 37 9.66 32.09 7.07
CA LEU A 37 8.58 32.67 7.87
C LEU A 37 8.89 32.65 9.38
N GLY A 38 9.90 31.87 9.79
CA GLY A 38 10.34 31.71 11.17
C GLY A 38 11.39 30.62 11.28
N ASP A 39 11.79 30.26 12.50
CA ASP A 39 12.81 29.22 12.70
C ASP A 39 12.28 27.80 12.37
N TYR A 40 10.98 27.58 12.49
CA TYR A 40 10.33 26.27 12.34
C TYR A 40 9.32 26.24 11.19
N LYS A 41 9.19 27.31 10.39
CA LYS A 41 8.23 27.37 9.29
C LYS A 41 8.80 28.10 8.09
N ASP A 42 8.47 27.65 6.92
CA ASP A 42 8.86 28.22 5.63
C ASP A 42 7.78 28.07 4.55
N LEU A 43 7.92 28.87 3.53
CA LEU A 43 7.15 28.84 2.31
C LEU A 43 8.10 28.87 1.11
N THR A 44 7.90 27.97 0.15
CA THR A 44 8.60 28.04 -1.14
C THR A 44 7.56 28.31 -2.23
N LEU A 45 7.75 29.37 -2.99
CA LEU A 45 6.97 29.69 -4.18
C LEU A 45 7.81 29.34 -5.41
N THR A 46 7.25 28.56 -6.33
CA THR A 46 7.97 28.11 -7.52
C THR A 46 7.14 28.40 -8.76
N PRO A 47 7.29 29.58 -9.39
CA PRO A 47 6.75 29.79 -10.72
C PRO A 47 7.42 28.85 -11.72
N PHE A 48 6.57 28.20 -12.53
CA PHE A 48 6.96 27.40 -13.68
C PHE A 48 6.36 28.03 -14.94
N TYR A 49 7.23 28.44 -15.83
CA TYR A 49 6.84 29.04 -17.10
C TYR A 49 7.33 28.22 -18.28
N SER A 50 6.45 27.96 -19.23
CA SER A 50 6.77 27.43 -20.55
C SER A 50 5.81 28.07 -21.58
N PRO A 51 6.04 27.91 -22.91
CA PRO A 51 5.10 28.39 -23.93
C PRO A 51 3.68 27.82 -23.81
N LYS A 52 3.52 26.69 -23.11
CA LYS A 52 2.24 25.98 -22.94
C LYS A 52 1.65 26.07 -21.54
N THR A 53 2.39 26.52 -20.53
CA THR A 53 1.89 26.60 -19.16
C THR A 53 2.46 27.74 -18.36
N ASN A 54 1.60 28.30 -17.51
CA ASN A 54 1.94 29.18 -16.41
C ASN A 54 1.43 28.54 -15.12
N THR A 55 2.36 28.05 -14.31
CA THR A 55 2.04 27.38 -13.04
C THR A 55 2.73 28.11 -11.89
N LEU A 56 2.06 28.20 -10.76
CA LEU A 56 2.65 28.63 -9.50
C LEU A 56 2.51 27.52 -8.48
N ASP A 57 3.63 26.87 -8.15
CA ASP A 57 3.70 25.84 -7.10
C ASP A 57 3.92 26.52 -5.75
N PHE A 58 3.29 25.98 -4.71
CA PHE A 58 3.41 26.40 -3.31
C PHE A 58 3.84 25.21 -2.48
N ARG A 59 4.84 25.38 -1.65
CA ARG A 59 5.17 24.42 -0.60
C ARG A 59 5.32 25.14 0.73
N TYR A 60 4.43 24.81 1.68
CA TYR A 60 4.49 25.31 3.05
C TYR A 60 4.88 24.17 3.99
N ARG A 61 5.83 24.44 4.92
CA ARG A 61 6.23 23.51 5.98
C ARG A 61 6.22 24.20 7.34
N HIS A 62 5.78 23.46 8.33
CA HIS A 62 5.78 23.91 9.70
C HIS A 62 6.14 22.74 10.64
N PHE A 63 7.22 22.90 11.39
CA PHE A 63 7.65 21.96 12.42
C PHE A 63 7.15 22.48 13.77
N PHE A 64 6.29 21.71 14.41
CA PHE A 64 5.76 21.95 15.75
C PHE A 64 6.59 21.20 16.78
N LYS A 65 6.38 21.47 18.05
CA LYS A 65 7.05 20.74 19.13
C LYS A 65 6.66 19.25 19.16
N SER A 66 5.44 18.93 18.74
CA SER A 66 4.88 17.58 18.78
C SER A 66 4.61 16.98 17.40
N GLY A 67 5.04 17.61 16.31
CA GLY A 67 4.75 17.10 14.97
C GLY A 67 5.17 18.04 13.84
N GLU A 68 4.76 17.71 12.64
CA GLU A 68 5.05 18.46 11.43
C GLU A 68 3.84 18.56 10.50
N LEU A 69 3.80 19.62 9.72
CA LEU A 69 2.84 19.84 8.63
C LEU A 69 3.59 20.23 7.37
N GLU A 70 3.28 19.57 6.26
CA GLU A 70 3.69 19.95 4.92
C GLU A 70 2.46 20.08 4.01
N VAL A 71 2.39 21.18 3.25
CA VAL A 71 1.35 21.43 2.25
C VAL A 71 2.04 21.71 0.93
N ASN A 72 1.69 20.95 -0.11
CA ASN A 72 2.10 21.14 -1.50
C ASN A 72 0.86 21.43 -2.33
N SER A 73 0.87 22.50 -3.11
CA SER A 73 -0.22 22.86 -4.01
C SER A 73 0.29 23.57 -5.24
N ALA A 74 -0.54 23.64 -6.27
CA ALA A 74 -0.27 24.48 -7.44
C ALA A 74 -1.54 25.04 -8.05
N LEU A 75 -1.38 26.16 -8.72
CA LEU A 75 -2.38 26.78 -9.58
C LEU A 75 -1.78 26.91 -10.99
N THR A 76 -2.52 26.45 -12.00
CA THR A 76 -2.04 26.34 -13.37
C THR A 76 -3.07 26.85 -14.36
N ARG A 77 -2.58 27.56 -15.37
CA ARG A 77 -3.27 27.82 -16.63
C ARG A 77 -2.40 27.32 -17.76
N ASP A 78 -2.93 26.44 -18.59
CA ASP A 78 -2.20 25.79 -19.66
C ASP A 78 -3.00 25.70 -20.97
N THR A 79 -2.34 25.26 -22.02
CA THR A 79 -2.95 25.06 -23.35
C THR A 79 -3.58 23.67 -23.49
N LEU A 80 -3.43 22.75 -22.51
CA LEU A 80 -4.07 21.43 -22.52
C LEU A 80 -5.57 21.58 -22.22
N LYS A 81 -5.91 22.52 -21.31
CA LYS A 81 -7.30 22.91 -20.98
C LYS A 81 -7.41 24.43 -20.89
N PRO A 82 -7.48 25.15 -22.03
CA PRO A 82 -7.30 26.60 -22.07
C PRO A 82 -8.33 27.41 -21.30
N SER A 83 -9.55 26.91 -21.12
CA SER A 83 -10.64 27.59 -20.40
C SER A 83 -10.56 27.44 -18.90
N ASP A 84 -9.76 26.49 -18.39
CA ASP A 84 -9.82 26.06 -17.01
C ASP A 84 -8.58 26.46 -16.22
N THR A 85 -8.79 26.81 -14.96
CA THR A 85 -7.70 26.86 -13.98
C THR A 85 -7.59 25.52 -13.32
N ARG A 86 -6.46 24.85 -13.50
CA ARG A 86 -6.17 23.53 -12.92
C ARG A 86 -5.43 23.72 -11.60
N ALA A 87 -5.75 22.89 -10.61
CA ALA A 87 -5.17 23.00 -9.29
C ALA A 87 -5.09 21.65 -8.58
N TYR A 88 -4.13 21.53 -7.69
CA TYR A 88 -4.10 20.45 -6.71
C TYR A 88 -3.70 20.96 -5.33
N ILE A 89 -4.03 20.21 -4.30
CA ILE A 89 -3.54 20.39 -2.95
C ILE A 89 -3.29 19.03 -2.31
N PHE A 90 -2.04 18.81 -1.85
CA PHE A 90 -1.62 17.67 -1.05
C PHE A 90 -1.05 18.17 0.26
N SER A 91 -1.56 17.64 1.36
CA SER A 91 -1.07 17.98 2.69
C SER A 91 -0.84 16.73 3.51
N ASN A 92 0.24 16.72 4.28
CA ASN A 92 0.55 15.68 5.25
C ASN A 92 0.90 16.34 6.58
N ALA A 93 0.31 15.84 7.67
CA ALA A 93 0.66 16.26 9.01
C ALA A 93 0.68 15.07 9.96
N ASN A 94 1.71 15.01 10.81
CA ASN A 94 1.87 13.98 11.81
C ASN A 94 2.12 14.65 13.16
N PHE A 95 1.38 14.22 14.19
CA PHE A 95 1.51 14.73 15.55
C PHE A 95 1.55 13.59 16.56
N ASP A 96 2.54 13.63 17.46
CA ASP A 96 2.67 12.74 18.60
C ASP A 96 2.25 13.46 19.88
N PHE A 97 1.22 12.98 20.55
CA PHE A 97 0.74 13.55 21.80
C PHE A 97 1.34 12.84 23.03
N GLN A 98 1.52 13.58 24.13
CA GLN A 98 2.18 13.10 25.35
C GLN A 98 1.55 11.85 25.98
N ASN A 99 0.25 11.63 25.78
CA ASN A 99 -0.49 10.47 26.30
C ASN A 99 -0.47 9.26 25.36
N GLY A 100 0.42 9.27 24.34
CA GLY A 100 0.67 8.18 23.42
C GLY A 100 -0.33 8.07 22.26
N TYR A 101 -1.15 9.10 22.04
CA TYR A 101 -1.93 9.23 20.81
C TYR A 101 -1.05 9.79 19.69
N ASN A 102 -1.21 9.21 18.51
CA ASN A 102 -0.62 9.67 17.26
C ASN A 102 -1.76 10.13 16.34
N LEU A 103 -1.61 11.29 15.70
CA LEU A 103 -2.53 11.84 14.71
C LEU A 103 -1.81 11.93 13.37
N ASP A 104 -2.34 11.26 12.36
CA ASP A 104 -1.91 11.34 10.95
C ASP A 104 -3.04 12.00 10.13
N LEU A 105 -2.73 13.13 9.51
CA LEU A 105 -3.63 13.85 8.61
C LEU A 105 -3.04 13.83 7.21
N GLN A 106 -3.86 13.46 6.24
CA GLN A 106 -3.54 13.52 4.82
C GLN A 106 -4.70 14.16 4.07
N LEU A 107 -4.41 15.16 3.25
CA LEU A 107 -5.36 15.77 2.33
C LEU A 107 -4.84 15.60 0.91
N GLN A 108 -5.70 15.10 0.02
CA GLN A 108 -5.41 14.99 -1.40
C GLN A 108 -6.64 15.46 -2.18
N ALA A 109 -6.48 16.51 -2.96
CA ALA A 109 -7.52 16.99 -3.85
C ALA A 109 -6.93 17.54 -5.14
N VAL A 110 -7.66 17.35 -6.23
CA VAL A 110 -7.35 17.88 -7.57
C VAL A 110 -8.67 18.21 -8.26
N ASN A 111 -8.69 19.24 -9.05
CA ASN A 111 -9.90 19.62 -9.78
C ASN A 111 -9.96 19.08 -11.22
N ASP A 112 -8.89 18.41 -11.69
CA ASP A 112 -8.81 17.81 -13.02
C ASP A 112 -8.12 16.45 -12.94
N PRO A 113 -8.77 15.33 -13.34
CA PRO A 113 -8.24 13.98 -13.24
C PRO A 113 -6.89 13.74 -13.91
N SER A 114 -6.61 14.40 -15.06
CA SER A 114 -5.35 14.22 -15.78
C SER A 114 -4.20 15.08 -15.24
N TYR A 115 -4.49 16.07 -14.37
CA TYR A 115 -3.51 17.08 -13.95
C TYR A 115 -2.25 16.48 -13.29
N LEU A 116 -2.43 15.49 -12.41
CA LEU A 116 -1.32 14.88 -11.70
C LEU A 116 -0.37 14.14 -12.65
N PHE A 117 -0.91 13.47 -13.66
CA PHE A 117 -0.15 12.77 -14.68
C PHE A 117 0.54 13.74 -15.64
N ASP A 118 -0.18 14.76 -16.16
CA ASP A 118 0.34 15.73 -17.12
C ASP A 118 1.57 16.46 -16.59
N TYR A 119 1.56 16.79 -15.29
CA TYR A 119 2.63 17.52 -14.61
C TYR A 119 3.65 16.64 -13.89
N ASP A 120 3.48 15.29 -13.92
CA ASP A 120 4.35 14.32 -13.26
C ASP A 120 4.46 14.58 -11.74
N LEU A 121 3.31 14.86 -11.12
CA LEU A 121 3.20 15.16 -9.70
C LEU A 121 3.00 13.90 -8.85
N ALA A 122 2.15 12.99 -9.31
CA ALA A 122 1.88 11.70 -8.70
C ALA A 122 1.29 10.73 -9.73
N GLN A 123 1.56 9.44 -9.55
CA GLN A 123 0.96 8.36 -10.34
C GLN A 123 -0.08 7.64 -9.49
N VAL A 124 -1.14 8.37 -9.14
CA VAL A 124 -2.28 7.86 -8.38
C VAL A 124 -3.56 8.12 -9.15
N ASP A 125 -4.41 7.14 -9.21
CA ASP A 125 -5.71 7.17 -9.88
C ASP A 125 -6.89 7.26 -8.91
N ARG A 126 -6.63 7.14 -7.60
CA ARG A 126 -7.58 7.39 -6.52
C ARG A 126 -6.94 8.25 -5.44
N LEU A 127 -7.58 9.34 -5.11
CA LEU A 127 -7.17 10.23 -4.03
C LEU A 127 -7.78 9.75 -2.72
N LYS A 128 -7.01 9.86 -1.64
CA LYS A 128 -7.44 9.54 -0.29
C LYS A 128 -7.06 10.65 0.67
N SER A 129 -8.06 11.35 1.18
CA SER A 129 -7.89 12.24 2.32
C SER A 129 -8.24 11.48 3.59
N LYS A 130 -7.43 11.56 4.63
CA LYS A 130 -7.68 10.85 5.89
C LYS A 130 -7.32 11.69 7.11
N MET A 131 -8.03 11.43 8.18
CA MET A 131 -7.66 11.76 9.56
C MET A 131 -7.62 10.44 10.35
N ASP A 132 -6.49 10.11 10.93
CA ASP A 132 -6.28 8.87 11.66
C ASP A 132 -5.69 9.19 13.04
N ILE A 133 -6.45 8.91 14.09
CA ILE A 133 -6.02 9.06 15.48
C ILE A 133 -5.93 7.68 16.10
N GLN A 134 -4.74 7.30 16.54
CA GLN A 134 -4.53 5.98 17.12
C GLN A 134 -3.66 6.03 18.37
N ARG A 135 -3.90 5.06 19.25
CA ARG A 135 -3.11 4.81 20.43
C ARG A 135 -2.92 3.32 20.61
N SER A 136 -1.66 2.88 20.58
CA SER A 136 -1.30 1.49 20.83
C SER A 136 -0.54 1.38 22.15
N GLN A 137 -1.03 0.48 23.00
CA GLN A 137 -0.42 0.12 24.28
C GLN A 137 -0.18 -1.38 24.30
N ARG A 138 0.57 -1.89 25.30
CA ARG A 138 0.93 -3.30 25.40
C ARG A 138 -0.26 -4.27 25.25
N ASN A 139 -1.41 -3.93 25.82
CA ASN A 139 -2.59 -4.79 25.88
C ASN A 139 -3.88 -4.09 25.41
N GLN A 140 -3.76 -2.90 24.84
CA GLN A 140 -4.90 -2.14 24.36
C GLN A 140 -4.52 -1.39 23.09
N ASN A 141 -5.43 -1.41 22.10
CA ASN A 141 -5.38 -0.58 20.92
C ASN A 141 -6.69 0.20 20.80
N SER A 142 -6.61 1.47 20.45
CA SER A 142 -7.78 2.31 20.16
C SER A 142 -7.46 3.21 18.99
N GLY A 143 -8.40 3.38 18.09
CA GLY A 143 -8.23 4.19 16.91
C GLY A 143 -9.56 4.73 16.40
N PHE A 144 -9.48 5.88 15.76
CA PHE A 144 -10.57 6.47 15.00
C PHE A 144 -9.99 7.00 13.70
N LYS A 145 -10.61 6.62 12.58
CA LYS A 145 -10.18 7.01 11.26
C LYS A 145 -11.37 7.50 10.46
N PHE A 146 -11.20 8.64 9.85
CA PHE A 146 -12.10 9.21 8.86
C PHE A 146 -11.37 9.28 7.53
N SER A 147 -11.99 8.79 6.46
CA SER A 147 -11.42 8.78 5.11
C SER A 147 -12.42 9.34 4.11
N ASN A 148 -11.92 10.15 3.18
CA ASN A 148 -12.64 10.56 1.98
C ASN A 148 -11.89 10.03 0.77
N TYR A 149 -12.61 9.37 -0.13
CA TYR A 149 -12.08 8.80 -1.37
C TYR A 149 -12.63 9.56 -2.57
N HIS A 150 -11.77 9.75 -3.57
CA HIS A 150 -12.15 10.39 -4.84
C HIS A 150 -11.40 9.71 -5.98
N SER A 151 -12.12 9.07 -6.89
CA SER A 151 -11.56 8.39 -8.06
C SER A 151 -11.26 9.40 -9.17
N LEU A 152 -10.12 9.21 -9.82
CA LEU A 152 -9.71 9.91 -11.04
C LEU A 152 -9.82 9.01 -12.27
N ARG A 153 -10.30 7.78 -12.08
CA ARG A 153 -10.42 6.77 -13.14
C ARG A 153 -11.59 7.10 -14.05
N GLU A 154 -11.35 6.88 -15.34
CA GLU A 154 -12.40 6.94 -16.35
C GLU A 154 -13.38 5.77 -16.14
N GLY A 155 -14.67 6.05 -16.18
CA GLY A 155 -15.73 5.02 -16.02
C GLY A 155 -16.12 4.72 -14.57
N GLU A 156 -15.42 5.27 -13.56
CA GLU A 156 -15.84 5.18 -12.15
C GLU A 156 -16.63 6.44 -11.72
N SER A 157 -17.78 6.24 -11.10
CA SER A 157 -18.59 7.33 -10.54
C SER A 157 -18.21 7.58 -9.08
N ASN A 158 -17.84 8.83 -8.75
CA ASN A 158 -17.62 9.22 -7.36
C ASN A 158 -18.93 9.33 -6.55
N ALA A 159 -20.09 9.22 -7.19
CA ALA A 159 -21.37 9.24 -6.50
C ALA A 159 -21.76 7.85 -5.97
N THR A 160 -21.43 6.78 -6.70
CA THR A 160 -21.81 5.40 -6.38
C THR A 160 -20.80 4.69 -5.48
N GLN A 161 -19.54 5.14 -5.47
CA GLN A 161 -18.49 4.60 -4.58
C GLN A 161 -18.60 5.17 -3.15
N PRO A 162 -18.20 4.41 -2.10
CA PRO A 162 -18.14 4.92 -0.73
C PRO A 162 -17.21 6.13 -0.62
N ALA A 163 -17.78 7.33 -0.66
CA ALA A 163 -17.02 8.58 -0.66
C ALA A 163 -16.47 8.92 0.73
N LEU A 164 -17.26 8.70 1.79
CA LEU A 164 -16.88 8.95 3.17
C LEU A 164 -16.94 7.66 3.97
N VAL A 165 -15.82 7.29 4.58
CA VAL A 165 -15.71 6.09 5.43
C VAL A 165 -15.18 6.49 6.79
N THR A 166 -15.94 6.12 7.84
CA THR A 166 -15.59 6.36 9.25
C THR A 166 -15.39 5.02 9.94
N GLU A 167 -14.24 4.83 10.56
CA GLU A 167 -13.87 3.60 11.27
C GLU A 167 -13.50 3.93 12.72
N GLY A 168 -13.95 3.11 13.65
CA GLY A 168 -13.57 3.18 15.06
C GLY A 168 -13.20 1.80 15.59
N ILE A 169 -12.16 1.71 16.39
CA ILE A 169 -11.71 0.46 16.98
C ILE A 169 -11.29 0.67 18.43
N ILE A 170 -11.73 -0.23 19.29
CA ILE A 170 -11.19 -0.40 20.65
C ILE A 170 -10.96 -1.91 20.84
N GLU A 171 -9.72 -2.29 21.09
CA GLU A 171 -9.33 -3.67 21.36
C GLU A 171 -8.58 -3.74 22.68
N LYS A 172 -8.90 -4.73 23.49
CA LYS A 172 -8.21 -5.02 24.75
C LYS A 172 -7.91 -6.52 24.84
N ARG A 173 -6.66 -6.86 25.19
CA ARG A 173 -6.19 -8.22 25.40
C ARG A 173 -5.92 -8.42 26.89
N ILE A 174 -6.37 -9.55 27.41
CA ILE A 174 -6.20 -9.92 28.80
C ILE A 174 -5.73 -11.39 28.89
N GLN A 175 -4.96 -11.68 29.92
CA GLN A 175 -4.55 -13.05 30.25
C GLN A 175 -5.16 -13.43 31.62
N PRO A 176 -6.38 -13.99 31.64
CA PRO A 176 -7.06 -14.32 32.88
C PRO A 176 -6.33 -15.40 33.64
N LYS A 177 -6.15 -15.23 34.94
CA LYS A 177 -5.44 -16.25 35.79
C LYS A 177 -6.12 -17.61 35.80
N LYS A 178 -7.44 -17.67 35.67
CA LYS A 178 -8.25 -18.91 35.74
C LYS A 178 -8.44 -19.56 34.36
N LEU A 179 -8.45 -18.80 33.28
CA LEU A 179 -8.59 -19.27 31.91
C LEU A 179 -7.20 -19.21 31.25
N ILE A 180 -6.58 -20.36 31.06
CA ILE A 180 -5.25 -20.44 30.45
C ILE A 180 -5.38 -20.03 28.98
N GLY A 181 -4.58 -19.03 28.55
CA GLY A 181 -4.61 -18.47 27.20
C GLY A 181 -4.80 -16.95 27.22
N GLU A 182 -4.95 -16.37 26.03
CA GLU A 182 -5.21 -14.95 25.82
C GLU A 182 -6.67 -14.76 25.40
N VAL A 183 -7.34 -13.80 26.02
CA VAL A 183 -8.69 -13.34 25.64
C VAL A 183 -8.56 -11.94 25.07
N GLY A 184 -9.07 -11.72 23.87
CA GLY A 184 -9.24 -10.40 23.24
C GLY A 184 -10.71 -10.01 23.20
N ILE A 185 -10.98 -8.74 23.46
CA ILE A 185 -12.30 -8.13 23.28
C ILE A 185 -12.09 -6.93 22.36
N LYS A 186 -12.87 -6.87 21.28
CA LYS A 186 -12.78 -5.82 20.25
C LYS A 186 -14.16 -5.26 19.98
N ALA A 187 -14.31 -3.94 20.09
CA ALA A 187 -15.43 -3.18 19.57
C ALA A 187 -15.01 -2.48 18.29
N ASN A 188 -15.83 -2.56 17.27
CA ASN A 188 -15.58 -1.95 15.96
C ASN A 188 -16.80 -1.16 15.51
N PHE A 189 -16.56 0.01 14.95
CA PHE A 189 -17.54 0.86 14.29
C PHE A 189 -17.11 1.08 12.85
N LEU A 190 -18.03 0.98 11.90
CA LEU A 190 -17.83 1.34 10.50
C LEU A 190 -19.07 2.09 10.03
N SER A 191 -18.86 3.18 9.29
CA SER A 191 -19.93 3.86 8.56
C SER A 191 -19.41 4.28 7.20
N SER A 192 -20.12 3.92 6.14
CA SER A 192 -19.88 4.32 4.76
C SER A 192 -21.04 5.18 4.26
N TYR A 193 -20.71 6.17 3.46
CA TYR A 193 -21.66 7.11 2.86
C TYR A 193 -21.32 7.31 1.38
N ARG A 194 -22.35 7.28 0.53
CA ARG A 194 -22.30 7.55 -0.91
C ARG A 194 -23.06 8.83 -1.23
N TYR A 195 -22.70 9.48 -2.33
CA TYR A 195 -23.43 10.69 -2.77
C TYR A 195 -24.65 10.36 -3.62
N SER A 196 -24.78 9.14 -4.16
CA SER A 196 -25.96 8.68 -4.84
C SER A 196 -27.09 8.38 -3.85
N ASP A 197 -28.32 8.71 -4.23
CA ASP A 197 -29.55 8.36 -3.47
C ASP A 197 -30.32 7.19 -4.11
N LEU A 198 -29.75 6.52 -5.11
CA LEU A 198 -30.39 5.42 -5.82
C LEU A 198 -30.39 4.14 -4.96
N ALA A 199 -31.58 3.60 -4.70
CA ALA A 199 -31.74 2.37 -3.92
C ALA A 199 -31.67 1.09 -4.80
N ILE A 200 -31.25 1.22 -6.05
CA ILE A 200 -31.11 0.17 -7.04
C ILE A 200 -29.78 0.32 -7.77
N ASP A 201 -29.34 -0.74 -8.44
CA ASP A 201 -28.26 -0.71 -9.41
C ASP A 201 -28.66 0.10 -10.64
N SER A 202 -27.81 1.00 -11.13
CA SER A 202 -28.06 1.89 -12.27
C SER A 202 -27.69 1.32 -13.63
N LEU A 203 -27.41 0.03 -13.75
CA LEU A 203 -26.93 -0.62 -14.97
C LEU A 203 -25.55 -0.09 -15.42
N ASP A 204 -24.70 0.26 -14.47
CA ASP A 204 -23.30 0.57 -14.75
C ASP A 204 -22.45 -0.71 -14.90
N ALA A 205 -21.16 -0.67 -14.64
CA ALA A 205 -20.26 -1.79 -14.90
C ALA A 205 -20.18 -2.81 -13.75
N ASP A 206 -20.81 -2.53 -12.60
CA ASP A 206 -20.91 -3.45 -11.47
C ASP A 206 -22.37 -3.84 -11.20
N ASP A 207 -22.56 -4.87 -10.38
CA ASP A 207 -23.89 -5.35 -9.96
C ASP A 207 -24.24 -4.83 -8.55
N ASP A 208 -23.58 -3.78 -8.07
CA ASP A 208 -23.79 -3.22 -6.74
C ASP A 208 -24.88 -2.13 -6.73
N ILE A 209 -25.61 -2.01 -5.64
CA ILE A 209 -26.60 -0.94 -5.46
C ILE A 209 -25.90 0.40 -5.22
N ASP A 210 -26.18 1.39 -6.05
CA ASP A 210 -25.43 2.65 -6.18
C ASP A 210 -25.43 3.56 -4.94
N GLY A 211 -26.52 3.61 -4.20
CA GLY A 211 -26.72 4.67 -3.22
C GLY A 211 -26.83 4.21 -1.79
N TYR A 212 -26.55 2.94 -1.48
CA TYR A 212 -26.76 2.48 -0.11
C TYR A 212 -25.70 3.02 0.86
N ASP A 213 -26.21 3.49 2.01
CA ASP A 213 -25.37 3.87 3.15
C ASP A 213 -25.42 2.79 4.21
N THR A 214 -24.27 2.51 4.80
CA THR A 214 -24.17 1.49 5.86
C THR A 214 -23.55 2.07 7.13
N THR A 215 -24.09 1.65 8.28
CA THR A 215 -23.45 1.84 9.58
C THR A 215 -23.46 0.53 10.34
N ARG A 216 -22.29 0.06 10.74
CA ARG A 216 -22.10 -1.19 11.47
C ARG A 216 -21.45 -0.95 12.83
N VAL A 217 -22.01 -1.57 13.86
CA VAL A 217 -21.38 -1.68 15.18
C VAL A 217 -21.18 -3.15 15.47
N SER A 218 -19.95 -3.55 15.79
CA SER A 218 -19.59 -4.94 16.03
C SER A 218 -18.89 -5.11 17.38
N LEU A 219 -19.18 -6.23 18.05
CA LEU A 219 -18.49 -6.67 19.24
C LEU A 219 -17.93 -8.08 18.99
N LEU A 220 -16.64 -8.26 19.21
CA LEU A 220 -15.94 -9.51 19.02
C LEU A 220 -15.24 -9.93 20.32
N ALA A 221 -15.27 -11.21 20.61
CA ALA A 221 -14.47 -11.84 21.65
C ALA A 221 -13.69 -12.97 21.03
N ASN A 222 -12.39 -13.05 21.30
CA ASN A 222 -11.55 -14.14 20.86
C ASN A 222 -10.82 -14.79 22.06
N TRP A 223 -10.49 -16.05 21.91
CA TRP A 223 -9.65 -16.79 22.84
C TRP A 223 -8.67 -17.64 22.08
N ASN A 224 -7.39 -17.50 22.44
CA ASN A 224 -6.29 -18.23 21.82
C ASN A 224 -5.43 -18.91 22.89
N ARG A 225 -5.02 -20.15 22.63
CA ARG A 225 -4.13 -20.92 23.49
C ARG A 225 -3.23 -21.82 22.65
N SER A 226 -1.94 -21.81 22.95
CA SER A 226 -0.98 -22.81 22.46
C SER A 226 -0.49 -23.65 23.62
N GLN A 227 -0.40 -24.96 23.43
CA GLN A 227 0.11 -25.91 24.41
C GLN A 227 1.16 -26.81 23.79
N GLU A 228 2.36 -26.76 24.34
CA GLU A 228 3.45 -27.65 23.97
C GLU A 228 3.31 -28.99 24.72
N MET A 229 3.53 -30.07 23.99
CA MET A 229 3.54 -31.44 24.47
C MET A 229 4.99 -31.91 24.65
N HIS A 230 5.18 -32.97 25.46
CA HIS A 230 6.52 -33.49 25.80
C HIS A 230 7.39 -33.88 24.58
N ASN A 231 6.77 -34.26 23.47
CA ASN A 231 7.44 -34.64 22.23
C ASN A 231 7.69 -33.45 21.27
N GLY A 232 7.48 -32.22 21.74
CA GLY A 232 7.64 -31.00 20.93
C GLY A 232 6.48 -30.71 19.99
N LEU A 233 5.41 -31.51 20.01
CA LEU A 233 4.18 -31.21 19.28
C LEU A 233 3.45 -30.06 19.97
N ILE A 234 2.93 -29.09 19.18
CA ILE A 234 2.20 -27.95 19.70
C ILE A 234 0.75 -28.02 19.23
N LEU A 235 -0.16 -27.93 20.20
CA LEU A 235 -1.59 -27.82 19.98
C LEU A 235 -2.01 -26.36 20.08
N ASP A 236 -2.65 -25.84 19.05
CA ASP A 236 -3.19 -24.48 18.99
C ASP A 236 -4.72 -24.52 19.02
N PHE A 237 -5.31 -23.77 19.92
CA PHE A 237 -6.76 -23.57 20.01
C PHE A 237 -7.08 -22.11 19.77
N SER A 238 -8.07 -21.85 18.92
CA SER A 238 -8.54 -20.51 18.62
C SER A 238 -10.06 -20.51 18.50
N ASN A 239 -10.69 -19.51 19.09
CA ASN A 239 -12.14 -19.31 19.01
C ASN A 239 -12.44 -17.83 18.84
N ASP A 240 -13.37 -17.49 17.94
CA ASP A 240 -13.91 -16.16 17.78
C ASP A 240 -15.44 -16.22 17.94
N LEU A 241 -15.99 -15.21 18.60
CA LEU A 241 -17.43 -14.96 18.71
C LEU A 241 -17.67 -13.51 18.30
N GLY A 242 -18.65 -13.27 17.45
CA GLY A 242 -18.95 -11.95 16.97
C GLY A 242 -20.42 -11.69 16.80
N ILE A 243 -20.81 -10.43 17.08
CA ILE A 243 -22.11 -9.86 16.76
C ILE A 243 -21.91 -8.54 16.05
N SER A 244 -22.64 -8.33 14.98
CA SER A 244 -22.67 -7.08 14.23
C SER A 244 -24.13 -6.63 14.01
N GLU A 245 -24.40 -5.38 14.31
CA GLU A 245 -25.67 -4.70 14.03
C GLU A 245 -25.45 -3.70 12.92
N TYR A 246 -26.34 -3.71 11.94
CA TYR A 246 -26.29 -2.85 10.76
C TYR A 246 -27.50 -1.94 10.72
N LYS A 247 -27.27 -0.69 10.34
CA LYS A 247 -28.27 0.23 9.82
C LYS A 247 -27.98 0.49 8.36
N VAL A 248 -28.97 0.27 7.51
CA VAL A 248 -28.85 0.38 6.06
C VAL A 248 -29.89 1.38 5.55
N LYS A 249 -29.47 2.25 4.64
CA LYS A 249 -30.36 3.17 3.95
C LYS A 249 -30.22 2.94 2.44
N GLN A 250 -31.28 3.24 1.70
CA GLN A 250 -31.24 3.25 0.23
C GLN A 250 -30.77 1.92 -0.37
N HIS A 251 -31.31 0.80 0.11
CA HIS A 251 -31.02 -0.53 -0.40
C HIS A 251 -32.32 -1.28 -0.66
N SER A 252 -32.56 -1.68 -1.91
CA SER A 252 -33.83 -2.32 -2.31
C SER A 252 -34.00 -3.74 -1.76
N GLU A 253 -32.92 -4.45 -1.51
CA GLU A 253 -32.92 -5.87 -1.15
C GLU A 253 -32.67 -6.14 0.34
N ILE A 254 -32.05 -5.20 1.06
CA ILE A 254 -31.74 -5.32 2.49
C ILE A 254 -32.62 -4.35 3.27
N GLY A 255 -33.24 -4.85 4.32
CA GLY A 255 -34.08 -4.02 5.22
C GLY A 255 -33.25 -2.95 5.97
N PRO A 256 -33.94 -1.97 6.60
CA PRO A 256 -33.26 -0.83 7.25
C PRO A 256 -32.38 -1.22 8.43
N THR A 257 -32.52 -2.45 8.93
CA THR A 257 -31.66 -3.02 9.99
C THR A 257 -31.39 -4.48 9.68
N ALA A 258 -30.15 -4.90 9.89
CA ALA A 258 -29.74 -6.29 9.76
C ALA A 258 -28.80 -6.68 10.93
N ARG A 259 -28.70 -7.98 11.21
CA ARG A 259 -27.86 -8.50 12.29
C ARG A 259 -27.11 -9.72 11.80
N ARG A 260 -25.81 -9.76 12.10
CA ARG A 260 -24.97 -10.93 11.91
C ARG A 260 -24.42 -11.43 13.24
N LEU A 261 -24.63 -12.73 13.50
CA LEU A 261 -24.00 -13.49 14.59
C LEU A 261 -23.11 -14.54 13.98
N PHE A 262 -21.90 -14.67 14.47
CA PHE A 262 -21.01 -15.75 14.05
C PHE A 262 -20.19 -16.30 15.21
N GLY A 263 -19.79 -17.56 15.07
CA GLY A 263 -18.87 -18.22 15.97
C GLY A 263 -17.91 -19.10 15.18
N SER A 264 -16.64 -19.05 15.52
CA SER A 264 -15.62 -19.94 14.96
C SER A 264 -14.84 -20.66 16.03
N ALA A 265 -14.43 -21.88 15.73
CA ALA A 265 -13.52 -22.67 16.54
C ALA A 265 -12.50 -23.35 15.64
N ALA A 266 -11.25 -23.38 16.08
CA ALA A 266 -10.19 -24.09 15.40
C ALA A 266 -9.29 -24.84 16.35
N VAL A 267 -8.87 -26.03 15.90
CA VAL A 267 -7.83 -26.86 16.53
C VAL A 267 -6.71 -27.04 15.50
N GLY A 268 -5.52 -26.60 15.87
CA GLY A 268 -4.32 -26.72 15.06
C GLY A 268 -3.30 -27.65 15.71
N ILE A 269 -2.57 -28.36 14.87
CA ILE A 269 -1.42 -29.18 15.25
C ILE A 269 -0.24 -28.70 14.41
N ARG A 270 0.86 -28.36 15.08
CA ARG A 270 2.14 -28.06 14.43
C ARG A 270 3.27 -28.79 15.15
N TRP A 271 4.23 -29.25 14.37
CA TRP A 271 5.32 -30.02 14.91
C TRP A 271 6.66 -29.55 14.34
N PRO A 272 7.33 -28.59 15.00
CA PRO A 272 8.60 -28.08 14.54
C PRO A 272 9.73 -29.09 14.74
N PHE A 273 10.40 -29.45 13.67
CA PHE A 273 11.62 -30.26 13.65
C PHE A 273 12.81 -29.36 13.37
N SER A 274 13.75 -29.27 14.30
CA SER A 274 14.97 -28.50 14.12
C SER A 274 16.18 -29.38 14.02
N LYS A 275 17.12 -29.00 13.13
CA LYS A 275 18.43 -29.62 13.04
C LYS A 275 19.50 -28.53 13.11
N ILE A 276 20.37 -28.65 14.11
CA ILE A 276 21.53 -27.79 14.27
C ILE A 276 22.75 -28.63 13.95
N ASN A 277 23.52 -28.23 12.93
CA ASN A 277 24.76 -28.90 12.55
C ASN A 277 25.85 -27.84 12.44
N HIS A 278 26.86 -27.93 13.31
CA HIS A 278 27.99 -27.01 13.30
C HIS A 278 28.75 -26.99 11.95
N ASP A 279 28.64 -28.09 11.20
CA ASP A 279 29.32 -28.24 9.93
C ASP A 279 28.50 -27.85 8.70
N ASN A 280 27.16 -27.95 8.73
CA ASN A 280 26.30 -27.73 7.58
C ASN A 280 25.24 -26.61 7.76
N GLY A 281 25.23 -25.93 8.92
CA GLY A 281 24.24 -24.91 9.22
C GLY A 281 23.07 -25.42 10.05
N SER A 282 22.03 -24.64 10.17
CA SER A 282 20.82 -24.97 10.94
C SER A 282 19.56 -24.85 10.08
N GLY A 283 18.59 -25.67 10.38
CA GLY A 283 17.31 -25.64 9.69
C GLY A 283 16.15 -26.05 10.60
N ILE A 284 14.96 -25.59 10.24
CA ILE A 284 13.69 -25.96 10.85
C ILE A 284 12.67 -26.29 9.76
N ILE A 285 11.89 -27.34 9.97
CA ILE A 285 10.72 -27.68 9.15
C ILE A 285 9.55 -27.86 10.09
N GLU A 286 8.44 -27.18 9.83
CA GLU A 286 7.22 -27.23 10.61
C GLU A 286 6.04 -27.65 9.73
N PRO A 287 5.57 -28.90 9.75
CA PRO A 287 4.25 -29.27 9.29
C PRO A 287 3.19 -28.67 10.20
N ARG A 288 2.10 -28.17 9.59
CA ARG A 288 0.96 -27.60 10.30
C ARG A 288 -0.34 -28.01 9.64
N ILE A 289 -1.29 -28.49 10.45
CA ILE A 289 -2.66 -28.80 10.05
C ILE A 289 -3.60 -28.10 11.03
N GLN A 290 -4.68 -27.52 10.52
CA GLN A 290 -5.67 -26.83 11.32
C GLN A 290 -7.07 -27.15 10.81
N LEU A 291 -7.92 -27.69 11.66
CA LEU A 291 -9.35 -27.84 11.42
C LEU A 291 -10.08 -26.60 11.93
N VAL A 292 -10.87 -25.98 11.08
CA VAL A 292 -11.66 -24.78 11.40
C VAL A 292 -13.13 -25.07 11.12
N GLY A 293 -13.99 -24.76 12.08
CA GLY A 293 -15.42 -24.70 11.90
C GLY A 293 -15.90 -23.27 12.15
N LEU A 294 -16.72 -22.73 11.26
CA LEU A 294 -17.34 -21.43 11.41
C LEU A 294 -18.82 -21.51 11.04
N VAL A 295 -19.66 -21.04 11.95
CA VAL A 295 -21.10 -20.95 11.80
C VAL A 295 -21.54 -19.50 11.90
N MET A 296 -22.54 -19.14 11.14
CA MET A 296 -23.18 -17.82 11.20
C MET A 296 -24.68 -17.96 11.00
N ASN A 297 -25.44 -16.92 11.39
CA ASN A 297 -26.85 -16.85 11.03
C ASN A 297 -27.03 -16.45 9.56
N ASP A 298 -28.16 -16.82 8.97
CA ASP A 298 -28.49 -16.57 7.55
C ASP A 298 -28.91 -15.10 7.27
N GLY A 299 -28.51 -14.14 8.11
CA GLY A 299 -28.88 -12.74 7.91
C GLY A 299 -28.25 -12.16 6.64
N ASN A 300 -29.09 -11.64 5.73
CA ASN A 300 -28.62 -10.83 4.61
C ASN A 300 -28.13 -9.48 5.15
N VAL A 301 -26.85 -9.18 4.96
CA VAL A 301 -26.19 -7.93 5.41
C VAL A 301 -25.45 -7.30 4.25
N PRO A 302 -25.34 -5.96 4.21
CA PRO A 302 -24.54 -5.29 3.19
C PRO A 302 -23.07 -5.66 3.34
N ASN A 303 -22.35 -5.68 2.22
CA ASN A 303 -20.93 -5.98 2.18
C ASN A 303 -20.14 -4.75 1.73
N GLU A 304 -19.37 -4.17 2.65
CA GLU A 304 -18.39 -3.11 2.37
C GLU A 304 -16.95 -3.66 2.38
N ASP A 305 -16.79 -4.97 2.62
CA ASP A 305 -15.48 -5.61 2.59
C ASP A 305 -15.08 -5.95 1.15
N SER A 306 -13.79 -5.84 0.83
CA SER A 306 -13.28 -6.28 -0.47
C SER A 306 -13.48 -7.78 -0.66
N THR A 307 -14.00 -8.16 -1.82
CA THR A 307 -14.08 -9.54 -2.28
C THR A 307 -12.77 -10.01 -2.94
N GLN A 308 -11.89 -9.09 -3.30
CA GLN A 308 -10.57 -9.35 -3.90
C GLN A 308 -9.54 -9.72 -2.81
N ILE A 309 -9.73 -10.90 -2.23
CA ILE A 309 -8.85 -11.45 -1.20
C ILE A 309 -7.98 -12.51 -1.85
N GLU A 310 -6.68 -12.43 -1.64
CA GLU A 310 -5.74 -13.41 -2.17
C GLU A 310 -5.26 -14.37 -1.09
N LEU A 311 -5.07 -15.63 -1.47
CA LEU A 311 -4.38 -16.60 -0.61
C LEU A 311 -2.90 -16.24 -0.52
N ASP A 312 -2.39 -16.07 0.68
CA ASP A 312 -0.99 -15.79 0.96
C ASP A 312 -0.43 -16.57 2.17
N GLU A 313 0.87 -16.45 2.39
CA GLU A 313 1.54 -17.11 3.51
C GLU A 313 1.12 -16.55 4.87
N GLY A 314 0.56 -15.35 4.95
CA GLY A 314 0.08 -14.72 6.18
C GLY A 314 -1.34 -15.15 6.54
N ASN A 315 -2.16 -15.56 5.56
CA ASN A 315 -3.58 -15.85 5.79
C ASN A 315 -3.98 -17.32 5.67
N LEU A 316 -3.06 -18.23 5.25
CA LEU A 316 -3.34 -19.67 5.10
C LEU A 316 -4.02 -20.30 6.33
N PHE A 317 -3.65 -19.88 7.54
CA PHE A 317 -4.17 -20.42 8.81
C PHE A 317 -5.07 -19.43 9.57
N ARG A 318 -5.60 -18.39 8.91
CA ARG A 318 -6.58 -17.48 9.55
C ARG A 318 -7.95 -18.14 9.69
N LEU A 319 -8.68 -17.77 10.74
CA LEU A 319 -10.06 -18.21 10.98
C LEU A 319 -11.04 -17.57 10.00
N ASN A 320 -10.86 -16.31 9.71
CA ASN A 320 -11.53 -15.59 8.63
C ASN A 320 -10.47 -14.87 7.79
N ARG A 321 -10.53 -14.98 6.47
CA ARG A 321 -9.60 -14.34 5.55
C ARG A 321 -10.09 -13.00 5.04
N ALA A 322 -11.40 -12.74 5.15
CA ALA A 322 -11.97 -11.46 4.79
C ALA A 322 -11.29 -10.31 5.57
N PRO A 323 -11.10 -9.14 4.94
CA PRO A 323 -10.39 -8.02 5.57
C PRO A 323 -11.19 -7.37 6.70
N GLY A 324 -12.52 -7.48 6.66
CA GLY A 324 -13.44 -6.92 7.64
C GLY A 324 -14.36 -7.95 8.28
N LEU A 325 -15.61 -7.55 8.55
CA LEU A 325 -16.60 -8.33 9.27
C LEU A 325 -17.91 -8.51 8.49
N ASP A 326 -17.98 -7.99 7.26
CA ASP A 326 -19.15 -8.12 6.40
C ASP A 326 -19.09 -9.43 5.62
N LEU A 327 -17.91 -9.80 5.13
CA LEU A 327 -17.67 -11.08 4.50
C LEU A 327 -17.08 -12.07 5.52
N ILE A 328 -17.74 -13.22 5.71
CA ILE A 328 -17.30 -14.25 6.64
C ILE A 328 -17.20 -15.59 5.92
N GLU A 329 -16.00 -16.18 5.93
CA GLU A 329 -15.73 -17.49 5.35
C GLU A 329 -16.32 -18.61 6.21
N HIS A 330 -17.61 -18.89 6.03
CA HIS A 330 -18.34 -19.91 6.82
C HIS A 330 -18.05 -21.35 6.38
N GLY A 331 -18.51 -22.31 7.19
CA GLY A 331 -18.36 -23.74 6.93
C GLY A 331 -17.18 -24.39 7.67
N THR A 332 -16.92 -25.64 7.32
CA THR A 332 -15.85 -26.46 7.92
C THR A 332 -14.74 -26.69 6.91
N ARG A 333 -13.50 -26.46 7.31
CA ARG A 333 -12.33 -26.62 6.43
C ARG A 333 -11.11 -27.12 7.17
N LEU A 334 -10.23 -27.78 6.42
CA LEU A 334 -8.90 -28.20 6.82
C LEU A 334 -7.87 -27.33 6.11
N ASN A 335 -7.05 -26.62 6.88
CA ASN A 335 -5.90 -25.89 6.36
C ASN A 335 -4.66 -26.76 6.61
N ALA A 336 -3.86 -27.02 5.58
CA ALA A 336 -2.64 -27.83 5.68
C ALA A 336 -1.47 -27.10 5.02
N GLY A 337 -0.29 -27.19 5.63
CA GLY A 337 0.90 -26.57 5.08
C GLY A 337 2.18 -26.98 5.79
N PHE A 338 3.28 -26.65 5.13
CA PHE A 338 4.63 -26.83 5.62
C PHE A 338 5.36 -25.52 5.53
N THR A 339 6.15 -25.20 6.54
CA THR A 339 7.07 -24.06 6.54
C THR A 339 8.47 -24.59 6.79
N GLY A 340 9.45 -24.12 6.03
CA GLY A 340 10.84 -24.47 6.23
C GLY A 340 11.73 -23.25 6.21
N SER A 341 12.79 -23.30 7.03
CA SER A 341 13.85 -22.31 7.07
C SER A 341 15.19 -23.03 7.18
N HIS A 342 16.16 -22.62 6.38
CA HIS A 342 17.51 -23.16 6.42
C HIS A 342 18.53 -22.03 6.31
N ILE A 343 19.56 -22.08 7.15
CA ILE A 343 20.69 -21.15 7.13
C ILE A 343 21.96 -22.00 7.08
N ASN A 344 22.74 -21.88 6.01
CA ASN A 344 24.01 -22.61 5.88
C ASN A 344 25.19 -21.84 6.50
N LYS A 345 26.37 -22.46 6.56
CA LYS A 345 27.63 -21.85 7.09
C LYS A 345 28.05 -20.57 6.41
N VAL A 346 27.79 -20.42 5.12
CA VAL A 346 28.12 -19.22 4.35
C VAL A 346 27.04 -18.16 4.41
N ASN A 347 26.10 -18.28 5.39
CA ASN A 347 25.00 -17.36 5.61
C ASN A 347 24.02 -17.23 4.42
N THR A 348 23.84 -18.31 3.64
CA THR A 348 22.72 -18.43 2.71
C THR A 348 21.48 -18.77 3.53
N LYS A 349 20.41 -17.97 3.39
CA LYS A 349 19.13 -18.20 4.04
C LYS A 349 18.12 -18.63 2.99
N PHE A 350 17.41 -19.71 3.26
CA PHE A 350 16.32 -20.20 2.41
C PHE A 350 15.09 -20.44 3.26
N ASN A 351 14.05 -19.64 3.04
CA ASN A 351 12.75 -19.82 3.68
C ASN A 351 11.73 -20.20 2.62
N TRP A 352 10.84 -21.13 2.97
CA TRP A 352 9.80 -21.56 2.05
C TRP A 352 8.53 -21.94 2.81
N LYS A 353 7.40 -21.80 2.15
CA LYS A 353 6.10 -22.22 2.64
C LYS A 353 5.30 -22.82 1.49
N ILE A 354 4.64 -23.92 1.74
CA ILE A 354 3.68 -24.55 0.85
C ILE A 354 2.41 -24.85 1.64
N GLY A 355 1.25 -24.65 1.04
CA GLY A 355 0.02 -24.99 1.74
C GLY A 355 -1.21 -24.95 0.85
N ARG A 356 -2.31 -25.45 1.40
CA ARG A 356 -3.60 -25.56 0.74
C ARG A 356 -4.74 -25.66 1.73
N ILE A 357 -5.94 -25.30 1.28
CA ILE A 357 -7.19 -25.36 2.04
C ILE A 357 -8.11 -26.38 1.40
N PHE A 358 -8.72 -27.23 2.22
CA PHE A 358 -9.73 -28.22 1.84
C PHE A 358 -11.03 -27.89 2.57
N ARG A 359 -12.10 -27.59 1.84
CA ARG A 359 -13.40 -27.30 2.40
C ARG A 359 -14.24 -28.58 2.43
N LEU A 360 -14.77 -28.89 3.60
CA LEU A 360 -15.66 -30.05 3.81
C LEU A 360 -17.12 -29.66 3.53
N ASN A 361 -17.48 -28.40 3.83
CA ASN A 361 -18.76 -27.80 3.50
C ASN A 361 -18.63 -26.29 3.43
N GLY A 362 -19.65 -25.60 2.92
CA GLY A 362 -19.61 -24.16 2.68
C GLY A 362 -18.78 -23.82 1.44
N LEU A 363 -19.34 -23.04 0.53
CA LEU A 363 -18.60 -22.48 -0.60
C LEU A 363 -18.20 -21.05 -0.25
N PRO A 364 -16.97 -20.63 -0.52
CA PRO A 364 -16.57 -19.25 -0.31
C PRO A 364 -17.12 -18.34 -1.41
N GLU A 365 -17.44 -17.13 -1.06
CA GLU A 365 -17.77 -16.03 -1.98
C GLU A 365 -16.49 -15.33 -2.48
N PHE A 366 -15.43 -16.08 -2.74
CA PHE A 366 -14.16 -15.53 -3.22
C PHE A 366 -14.01 -15.76 -4.72
N SER A 367 -13.45 -14.77 -5.39
CA SER A 367 -13.21 -14.83 -6.82
C SER A 367 -12.22 -15.94 -7.22
N ALA A 368 -12.26 -16.35 -8.49
CA ALA A 368 -11.35 -17.37 -9.02
C ALA A 368 -9.87 -16.95 -8.94
N ALA A 369 -9.57 -15.68 -9.21
CA ALA A 369 -8.21 -15.14 -9.15
C ALA A 369 -7.65 -15.03 -7.72
N SER A 370 -8.51 -15.12 -6.69
CA SER A 370 -8.08 -15.13 -5.28
C SER A 370 -7.23 -16.36 -4.90
N GLY A 371 -7.34 -17.46 -5.68
CA GLY A 371 -6.81 -18.77 -5.32
C GLY A 371 -7.58 -19.46 -4.18
N LEU A 372 -8.68 -18.85 -3.71
CA LEU A 372 -9.50 -19.34 -2.59
C LEU A 372 -10.82 -19.96 -3.04
N SER A 373 -11.16 -19.92 -4.32
CA SER A 373 -12.45 -20.43 -4.84
C SER A 373 -12.58 -21.96 -4.74
N GLY A 374 -13.83 -22.43 -4.77
CA GLY A 374 -14.16 -23.86 -4.85
C GLY A 374 -13.95 -24.66 -3.53
N SER A 375 -14.10 -25.98 -3.62
CA SER A 375 -13.95 -26.89 -2.49
C SER A 375 -12.50 -27.05 -2.03
N THR A 376 -11.54 -26.74 -2.89
CA THR A 376 -10.12 -26.75 -2.56
C THR A 376 -9.48 -25.48 -3.13
N SER A 377 -8.69 -24.78 -2.31
CA SER A 377 -7.93 -23.62 -2.78
C SER A 377 -6.87 -24.04 -3.79
N ASP A 378 -6.25 -23.08 -4.41
CA ASP A 378 -4.98 -23.25 -5.12
C ASP A 378 -3.87 -23.67 -4.14
N TRP A 379 -2.79 -24.22 -4.68
CA TRP A 379 -1.55 -24.42 -3.94
C TRP A 379 -0.84 -23.09 -3.76
N LEU A 380 -0.58 -22.72 -2.53
CA LEU A 380 0.29 -21.61 -2.18
C LEU A 380 1.73 -22.09 -2.13
N LEU A 381 2.60 -21.43 -2.88
CA LEU A 381 4.06 -21.56 -2.82
C LEU A 381 4.66 -20.20 -2.50
N ALA A 382 5.45 -20.09 -1.44
CA ALA A 382 6.19 -18.88 -1.12
C ALA A 382 7.65 -19.23 -0.80
N THR A 383 8.60 -18.50 -1.37
CA THR A 383 10.04 -18.73 -1.18
C THR A 383 10.77 -17.40 -1.00
N ASN A 384 11.80 -17.41 -0.15
CA ASN A 384 12.75 -16.33 0.00
C ASN A 384 14.16 -16.93 0.13
N LEU A 385 14.98 -16.70 -0.88
CA LEU A 385 16.38 -17.10 -0.93
C LEU A 385 17.26 -15.86 -0.82
N GLU A 386 18.13 -15.83 0.18
CA GLU A 386 19.09 -14.76 0.41
C GLU A 386 20.51 -15.34 0.39
N LEU A 387 21.32 -14.92 -0.55
CA LEU A 387 22.72 -15.33 -0.67
C LEU A 387 23.64 -14.29 -0.03
N ARG A 388 24.72 -14.72 0.58
CA ARG A 388 25.77 -13.84 1.11
C ARG A 388 26.35 -12.88 0.06
N SER A 389 26.30 -13.25 -1.21
CA SER A 389 26.77 -12.42 -2.33
C SER A 389 25.91 -11.18 -2.60
N GLY A 390 24.85 -10.95 -1.82
CA GLY A 390 23.94 -9.82 -1.99
C GLY A 390 22.80 -10.09 -3.00
N LEU A 391 22.57 -11.35 -3.36
CA LEU A 391 21.43 -11.75 -4.18
C LEU A 391 20.29 -12.20 -3.26
N GLN A 392 19.09 -11.66 -3.49
CA GLN A 392 17.84 -12.08 -2.86
C GLN A 392 16.79 -12.38 -3.92
N LEU A 393 16.18 -13.55 -3.83
CA LEU A 393 15.05 -13.96 -4.67
C LEU A 393 13.84 -14.20 -3.76
N ILE A 394 12.77 -13.44 -3.98
CA ILE A 394 11.49 -13.62 -3.32
C ILE A 394 10.50 -14.05 -4.39
N SER A 395 9.79 -15.14 -4.17
CA SER A 395 8.77 -15.61 -5.11
C SER A 395 7.55 -16.13 -4.36
N ARG A 396 6.36 -15.76 -4.83
CA ARG A 396 5.07 -16.28 -4.42
C ARG A 396 4.31 -16.72 -5.66
N ALA A 397 3.66 -17.87 -5.58
CA ALA A 397 2.82 -18.38 -6.66
C ALA A 397 1.57 -19.08 -6.08
N LEU A 398 0.46 -18.91 -6.77
CA LEU A 398 -0.76 -19.68 -6.62
C LEU A 398 -0.91 -20.59 -7.84
N LEU A 399 -1.04 -21.89 -7.58
CA LEU A 399 -1.14 -22.90 -8.63
C LEU A 399 -2.46 -23.64 -8.47
N THR A 400 -3.22 -23.71 -9.56
CA THR A 400 -4.41 -24.56 -9.61
C THR A 400 -4.07 -26.02 -9.28
N PRO A 401 -5.05 -26.86 -8.94
CA PRO A 401 -4.81 -28.31 -8.77
C PRO A 401 -4.12 -28.98 -9.94
N ASN A 402 -4.30 -28.44 -11.15
CA ASN A 402 -3.71 -28.96 -12.39
C ASN A 402 -2.32 -28.39 -12.69
N GLY A 403 -1.78 -27.54 -11.82
CA GLY A 403 -0.45 -26.94 -11.96
C GLY A 403 -0.38 -25.68 -12.83
N SER A 404 -1.52 -25.14 -13.29
CA SER A 404 -1.54 -23.84 -13.97
C SER A 404 -1.36 -22.70 -12.96
N VAL A 405 -0.65 -21.65 -13.38
CA VAL A 405 -0.45 -20.46 -12.54
C VAL A 405 -1.71 -19.61 -12.54
N THR A 406 -2.28 -19.34 -11.37
CA THR A 406 -3.36 -18.36 -11.18
C THR A 406 -2.77 -16.98 -10.94
N LYS A 407 -1.70 -16.93 -10.13
CA LYS A 407 -0.96 -15.72 -9.82
C LYS A 407 0.49 -16.05 -9.55
N SER A 408 1.40 -15.21 -10.00
CA SER A 408 2.79 -15.26 -9.56
C SER A 408 3.36 -13.85 -9.37
N GLU A 409 4.20 -13.71 -8.36
CA GLU A 409 4.97 -12.51 -8.09
C GLU A 409 6.39 -12.95 -7.75
N THR A 410 7.37 -12.48 -8.52
CA THR A 410 8.78 -12.82 -8.31
C THR A 410 9.61 -11.55 -8.35
N SER A 411 10.39 -11.32 -7.30
CA SER A 411 11.30 -10.20 -7.19
C SER A 411 12.72 -10.70 -6.97
N LEU A 412 13.63 -10.26 -7.83
CA LEU A 412 15.06 -10.49 -7.75
C LEU A 412 15.76 -9.19 -7.37
N ASN A 413 16.45 -9.18 -6.23
CA ASN A 413 17.29 -8.07 -5.80
C ASN A 413 18.76 -8.50 -5.81
N VAL A 414 19.62 -7.72 -6.46
CA VAL A 414 21.05 -7.93 -6.49
C VAL A 414 21.74 -6.66 -6.01
N ILE A 415 22.40 -6.75 -4.86
CA ILE A 415 23.20 -5.67 -4.29
C ILE A 415 24.63 -6.17 -4.24
N ARG A 416 25.45 -5.72 -5.16
CA ARG A 416 26.85 -6.14 -5.24
C ARG A 416 27.74 -5.02 -5.73
N ASP A 417 28.76 -4.68 -4.95
CA ASP A 417 29.73 -3.64 -5.26
C ASP A 417 29.02 -2.31 -5.61
N GLN A 418 29.10 -1.90 -6.85
CA GLN A 418 28.51 -0.67 -7.38
C GLN A 418 27.11 -0.88 -7.99
N HIS A 419 26.59 -2.12 -8.02
CA HIS A 419 25.34 -2.47 -8.66
C HIS A 419 24.22 -2.71 -7.65
N HIS A 420 23.09 -2.08 -7.88
CA HIS A 420 21.83 -2.41 -7.23
C HIS A 420 20.77 -2.63 -8.33
N LEU A 421 20.42 -3.88 -8.56
CA LEU A 421 19.44 -4.31 -9.55
C LEU A 421 18.21 -4.88 -8.83
N THR A 422 17.04 -4.40 -9.18
CA THR A 422 15.77 -5.00 -8.80
C THR A 422 15.01 -5.37 -10.07
N ALA A 423 14.62 -6.63 -10.20
CA ALA A 423 13.76 -7.10 -11.28
C ALA A 423 12.51 -7.74 -10.65
N THR A 424 11.32 -7.28 -11.04
CA THR A 424 10.04 -7.79 -10.55
C THR A 424 9.19 -8.26 -11.72
N HIS A 425 8.66 -9.47 -11.63
CA HIS A 425 7.67 -10.03 -12.54
C HIS A 425 6.39 -10.27 -11.77
N VAL A 426 5.27 -9.80 -12.30
CA VAL A 426 3.92 -10.04 -11.76
C VAL A 426 3.07 -10.63 -12.88
N GLU A 427 2.38 -11.70 -12.57
CA GLU A 427 1.41 -12.35 -13.44
C GLU A 427 0.12 -12.62 -12.66
N LEU A 428 -1.01 -12.20 -13.21
CA LEU A 428 -2.34 -12.43 -12.69
C LEU A 428 -3.23 -12.89 -13.83
N THR A 429 -3.85 -14.04 -13.67
CA THR A 429 -4.82 -14.53 -14.65
C THR A 429 -6.09 -13.68 -14.62
N LYS A 430 -6.78 -13.68 -15.75
CA LYS A 430 -8.08 -13.04 -15.92
C LYS A 430 -9.07 -13.52 -14.85
N ASP A 431 -9.74 -12.57 -14.18
CA ASP A 431 -10.85 -12.84 -13.28
C ASP A 431 -12.17 -12.41 -13.92
N ALA A 432 -13.15 -13.31 -13.94
CA ALA A 432 -14.46 -13.00 -14.48
C ALA A 432 -15.26 -12.04 -13.60
N ASP A 433 -14.93 -12.02 -12.30
CA ASP A 433 -15.59 -11.17 -11.30
C ASP A 433 -14.90 -9.80 -11.15
N ASP A 434 -13.83 -9.52 -11.92
CA ASP A 434 -13.18 -8.21 -11.97
C ASP A 434 -13.78 -7.38 -13.10
N LEU A 435 -14.19 -6.16 -12.79
CA LEU A 435 -14.69 -5.16 -13.74
C LEU A 435 -13.77 -4.96 -14.95
N ASN A 436 -12.47 -5.08 -14.78
CA ASN A 436 -11.49 -4.96 -15.86
C ASN A 436 -11.27 -6.27 -16.63
N ASN A 437 -11.63 -7.41 -16.06
CA ASN A 437 -11.56 -8.76 -16.64
C ASN A 437 -10.35 -8.98 -17.59
N LYS A 438 -9.19 -8.47 -17.22
CA LYS A 438 -7.96 -8.55 -18.01
C LYS A 438 -6.88 -9.27 -17.23
N SER A 439 -6.17 -10.18 -17.90
CA SER A 439 -4.93 -10.70 -17.35
C SER A 439 -3.90 -9.56 -17.23
N LEU A 440 -3.17 -9.56 -16.14
CA LEU A 440 -2.04 -8.66 -15.94
C LEU A 440 -0.76 -9.49 -16.03
N SER A 441 0.16 -9.11 -16.88
CA SER A 441 1.51 -9.63 -16.85
C SER A 441 2.48 -8.47 -17.10
N SER A 442 3.36 -8.23 -16.15
CA SER A 442 4.31 -7.12 -16.26
C SER A 442 5.68 -7.49 -15.71
N VAL A 443 6.71 -6.97 -16.36
CA VAL A 443 8.10 -7.02 -15.90
C VAL A 443 8.58 -5.60 -15.67
N ALA A 444 9.11 -5.34 -14.47
CA ALA A 444 9.77 -4.09 -14.12
C ALA A 444 11.23 -4.38 -13.75
N VAL A 445 12.17 -3.66 -14.35
CA VAL A 445 13.61 -3.73 -14.02
C VAL A 445 14.08 -2.34 -13.65
N GLU A 446 14.68 -2.23 -12.48
CA GLU A 446 15.29 -1.01 -11.97
C GLU A 446 16.76 -1.30 -11.66
N TRP A 447 17.66 -0.51 -12.24
CA TRP A 447 19.09 -0.68 -12.07
C TRP A 447 19.73 0.64 -11.68
N ASN A 448 20.35 0.67 -10.51
CA ASN A 448 21.15 1.76 -10.02
C ASN A 448 22.62 1.33 -10.04
N TYR A 449 23.46 2.15 -10.65
CA TYR A 449 24.88 1.89 -10.79
C TYR A 449 25.71 3.06 -10.27
N GLN A 450 26.56 2.79 -9.28
CA GLN A 450 27.49 3.77 -8.73
C GLN A 450 28.74 3.83 -9.63
N LEU A 451 28.82 4.84 -10.50
CA LEU A 451 29.94 5.02 -11.44
C LEU A 451 31.23 5.39 -10.74
N THR A 452 31.14 6.33 -9.76
CA THR A 452 32.22 6.76 -8.87
C THR A 452 31.62 7.08 -7.50
N SER A 453 32.42 7.60 -6.55
CA SER A 453 31.89 8.09 -5.26
C SER A 453 30.78 9.11 -5.42
N ASP A 454 30.84 9.93 -6.47
CA ASP A 454 30.00 11.10 -6.67
C ASP A 454 28.97 10.93 -7.80
N TRP A 455 29.20 9.98 -8.71
CA TRP A 455 28.33 9.76 -9.88
C TRP A 455 27.54 8.46 -9.76
N GLN A 456 26.25 8.55 -9.95
CA GLN A 456 25.31 7.44 -9.99
C GLN A 456 24.47 7.49 -11.28
N SER A 457 24.26 6.36 -11.92
CA SER A 457 23.24 6.22 -12.98
C SER A 457 22.08 5.39 -12.47
N ASN A 458 20.88 5.72 -12.93
CA ASN A 458 19.66 4.97 -12.67
C ASN A 458 18.93 4.71 -13.98
N SER A 459 18.37 3.51 -14.11
CA SER A 459 17.49 3.14 -15.22
C SER A 459 16.32 2.34 -14.70
N LYS A 460 15.13 2.57 -15.28
CA LYS A 460 13.91 1.83 -14.99
C LYS A 460 13.19 1.50 -16.28
N ILE A 461 12.84 0.24 -16.46
CA ILE A 461 12.07 -0.25 -17.60
C ILE A 461 10.89 -1.01 -17.06
N GLN A 462 9.70 -0.75 -17.59
CA GLN A 462 8.49 -1.50 -17.28
C GLN A 462 7.81 -1.91 -18.58
N ILE A 463 7.52 -3.19 -18.72
CA ILE A 463 6.92 -3.81 -19.91
C ILE A 463 5.65 -4.53 -19.50
N ASP A 464 4.56 -4.26 -20.20
CA ASP A 464 3.37 -5.11 -20.19
C ASP A 464 3.67 -6.29 -21.13
N THR A 465 3.82 -7.48 -20.56
CA THR A 465 4.20 -8.68 -21.31
C THR A 465 3.02 -9.34 -22.00
N ASN A 466 1.75 -9.03 -21.60
CA ASN A 466 0.56 -9.52 -22.31
C ASN A 466 0.47 -8.99 -23.73
N ILE A 467 0.80 -7.71 -23.90
CA ILE A 467 0.74 -7.02 -25.21
C ILE A 467 2.14 -6.74 -25.79
N GLY A 468 3.21 -7.13 -25.09
CA GLY A 468 4.59 -6.90 -25.50
C GLY A 468 4.96 -5.43 -25.64
N ARG A 469 4.31 -4.54 -24.88
CA ARG A 469 4.45 -3.09 -24.98
C ARG A 469 5.22 -2.52 -23.79
N LEU A 470 6.14 -1.62 -24.09
CA LEU A 470 6.80 -0.79 -23.08
C LEU A 470 5.78 0.16 -22.44
N SER A 471 5.66 0.12 -21.10
CA SER A 471 4.77 1.00 -20.32
C SER A 471 5.53 2.21 -19.80
N LYS A 472 6.80 2.03 -19.40
CA LYS A 472 7.62 3.12 -18.87
C LYS A 472 9.10 2.87 -19.13
N LEU A 473 9.82 3.92 -19.48
CA LEU A 473 11.28 3.97 -19.56
C LEU A 473 11.78 5.20 -18.82
N GLU A 474 12.72 5.03 -17.90
CA GLU A 474 13.40 6.12 -17.21
C GLU A 474 14.91 5.89 -17.28
N LEU A 475 15.66 6.95 -17.57
CA LEU A 475 17.11 6.98 -17.53
C LEU A 475 17.54 8.24 -16.80
N GLY A 476 18.53 8.11 -15.90
CA GLY A 476 19.02 9.24 -15.16
C GLY A 476 20.51 9.10 -14.82
N VAL A 477 21.14 10.25 -14.64
CA VAL A 477 22.49 10.37 -14.12
C VAL A 477 22.48 11.43 -13.03
N LYS A 478 22.98 11.06 -11.87
CA LYS A 478 23.08 11.90 -10.70
C LYS A 478 24.55 12.12 -10.34
N TYR A 479 24.92 13.38 -10.15
CA TYR A 479 26.16 13.78 -9.52
C TYR A 479 25.84 14.34 -8.14
N GLU A 480 26.42 13.78 -7.10
CA GLU A 480 26.25 14.25 -5.72
C GLU A 480 27.61 14.33 -5.03
N ASN A 481 27.97 15.54 -4.62
CA ASN A 481 29.10 15.75 -3.73
C ASN A 481 28.65 16.49 -2.46
N GLU A 482 29.59 16.89 -1.61
CA GLU A 482 29.31 17.58 -0.35
C GLU A 482 28.54 18.90 -0.56
N CYS A 483 28.68 19.56 -1.70
CA CYS A 483 28.21 20.90 -1.95
C CYS A 483 27.11 21.00 -3.02
N VAL A 484 27.06 20.06 -3.97
CA VAL A 484 26.18 20.14 -5.14
C VAL A 484 25.55 18.79 -5.43
N ASP A 485 24.26 18.79 -5.74
CA ASP A 485 23.51 17.66 -6.26
C ASP A 485 22.98 18.06 -7.65
N VAL A 486 23.42 17.37 -8.69
CA VAL A 486 22.96 17.56 -10.08
C VAL A 486 22.27 16.29 -10.54
N ASN A 487 21.03 16.41 -10.98
CA ASN A 487 20.27 15.28 -11.52
C ASN A 487 19.79 15.61 -12.94
N LEU A 488 20.22 14.78 -13.89
CA LEU A 488 19.73 14.78 -15.27
C LEU A 488 18.94 13.50 -15.49
N SER A 489 17.67 13.61 -15.85
CA SER A 489 16.82 12.46 -16.11
C SER A 489 15.94 12.63 -17.34
N THR A 490 15.65 11.53 -18.00
CA THR A 490 14.61 11.44 -19.03
C THR A 490 13.67 10.30 -18.69
N SER A 491 12.38 10.51 -18.89
CA SER A 491 11.36 9.47 -18.73
C SER A 491 10.40 9.50 -19.90
N ARG A 492 9.97 8.31 -20.35
CA ARG A 492 8.91 8.14 -21.31
C ARG A 492 7.86 7.19 -20.76
N SER A 493 6.63 7.68 -20.66
CA SER A 493 5.46 6.93 -20.24
C SER A 493 4.53 6.73 -21.42
N PHE A 494 4.02 5.50 -21.56
CA PHE A 494 3.07 5.12 -22.61
C PHE A 494 1.74 4.82 -21.94
N SER A 495 0.67 5.49 -22.38
CA SER A 495 -0.66 5.30 -21.85
C SER A 495 -1.49 4.37 -22.73
N THR A 496 -2.35 3.58 -22.12
CA THR A 496 -3.43 2.83 -22.78
C THR A 496 -4.79 3.48 -22.58
N SER A 497 -4.87 4.57 -21.81
CA SER A 497 -6.09 5.34 -21.56
C SER A 497 -6.42 6.24 -22.75
N SER A 498 -7.71 6.46 -22.99
CA SER A 498 -8.20 7.40 -24.00
C SER A 498 -7.99 8.87 -23.59
N THR A 499 -7.84 9.13 -22.30
CA THR A 499 -7.71 10.48 -21.72
C THR A 499 -6.27 10.90 -21.45
N LEU A 500 -5.33 9.94 -21.35
CA LEU A 500 -3.92 10.20 -21.05
C LEU A 500 -3.06 10.06 -22.31
N LEU A 501 -2.25 11.06 -22.61
CA LEU A 501 -1.36 11.07 -23.76
C LEU A 501 0.02 10.50 -23.42
N ASP A 502 0.65 9.83 -24.39
CA ASP A 502 2.06 9.44 -24.28
C ASP A 502 2.94 10.67 -24.00
N LYS A 503 3.84 10.55 -23.05
CA LYS A 503 4.62 11.67 -22.56
C LYS A 503 6.11 11.33 -22.49
N THR A 504 6.95 12.26 -22.93
CA THR A 504 8.39 12.22 -22.70
C THR A 504 8.82 13.48 -21.96
N ASP A 505 9.47 13.29 -20.81
CA ASP A 505 9.97 14.36 -19.96
C ASP A 505 11.51 14.33 -19.93
N PHE A 506 12.13 15.51 -19.95
CA PHE A 506 13.54 15.72 -19.63
C PHE A 506 13.63 16.69 -18.45
N THR A 507 14.40 16.34 -17.46
CA THR A 507 14.56 17.16 -16.26
C THR A 507 16.05 17.33 -15.94
N LEU A 508 16.47 18.59 -15.81
CA LEU A 508 17.75 18.95 -15.23
C LEU A 508 17.49 19.73 -13.94
N SER A 509 17.96 19.22 -12.83
CA SER A 509 17.91 19.90 -11.54
C SER A 509 19.31 20.02 -10.96
N VAL A 510 19.58 21.18 -10.36
CA VAL A 510 20.81 21.45 -9.61
C VAL A 510 20.38 21.93 -8.24
N GLU A 511 20.88 21.30 -7.19
CA GLU A 511 20.63 21.70 -5.81
C GLU A 511 21.96 21.92 -5.08
N LEU A 512 22.05 22.96 -4.28
CA LEU A 512 23.22 23.19 -3.42
C LEU A 512 22.99 22.48 -2.08
N THR A 513 23.85 21.52 -1.75
CA THR A 513 23.79 20.77 -0.49
C THR A 513 24.04 21.75 0.67
N GLY A 514 23.18 21.74 1.70
CA GLY A 514 23.22 22.73 2.78
C GLY A 514 22.29 23.93 2.61
N TYR A 515 21.83 24.21 1.38
CA TYR A 515 20.81 25.22 1.05
C TYR A 515 19.54 24.61 0.49
N SER A 516 19.49 23.29 0.39
CA SER A 516 18.34 22.55 -0.12
C SER A 516 17.19 22.56 0.89
N SER A 517 15.99 22.66 0.36
CA SER A 517 14.75 22.56 1.11
C SER A 517 14.43 21.12 1.60
N ASN A 518 15.20 20.11 1.18
CA ASN A 518 15.03 18.69 1.51
C ASN A 518 15.91 18.25 2.69
N THR A 519 15.92 18.97 3.79
CA THR A 519 16.73 18.65 4.98
C THR A 519 16.15 17.51 5.83
N ARG A 520 16.02 16.29 5.27
CA ARG A 520 16.02 15.05 6.09
C ARG A 520 17.44 14.49 6.34
N LYS A 521 18.47 15.01 5.67
CA LYS A 521 19.87 14.65 5.95
C LYS A 521 20.42 15.67 6.95
N ILE A 522 20.83 15.20 8.11
CA ILE A 522 21.63 15.97 9.06
C ILE A 522 22.88 16.44 8.29
N PRO A 523 23.14 17.74 8.16
CA PRO A 523 24.35 18.20 7.48
C PRO A 523 25.56 17.66 8.26
N LYS A 524 26.32 16.76 7.66
CA LYS A 524 27.70 16.58 8.07
C LYS A 524 28.35 17.94 7.84
N LEU A 525 28.97 18.51 8.90
CA LEU A 525 29.78 19.72 8.80
C LEU A 525 30.93 19.45 7.83
N HIS A 526 30.76 19.86 6.57
CA HIS A 526 31.78 19.79 5.55
C HIS A 526 32.15 21.21 5.12
N ASN A 527 33.42 21.49 5.05
CA ASN A 527 33.97 22.71 4.48
C ASN A 527 33.79 22.63 2.95
N CYS A 528 32.72 23.23 2.41
CA CYS A 528 32.69 23.58 1.01
C CYS A 528 33.69 24.71 0.80
N GLY A 529 34.97 24.38 0.71
CA GLY A 529 36.01 25.36 0.38
C GLY A 529 35.78 25.88 -1.03
N ILE A 530 35.70 27.21 -1.16
CA ILE A 530 35.83 27.94 -2.41
C ILE A 530 37.29 27.98 -2.77
#